data_4066a3ba7f6ebeaeb5461bf954073f23
#
_entry.id   4066a3ba7f6ebeaeb5461bf954073f23
#
_cell.length_a   1.000
_cell.length_b   1.000
_cell.length_c   1.000
_cell.angle_alpha   90.00
_cell.angle_beta   90.00
_cell.angle_gamma   90.00
#
_symmetry.space_group_name_H-M   'P 1'
#
loop_
_entity.id
_entity.type
_entity.pdbx_description
1 polymer ?
#
loop_
_entity_poly.entity_id
_entity_poly.type
_entity_poly.pdbx_seq_one_letter_code
_entity_poly.pdbx_strand_id
1 'polypeptide(L)'
;MNGKQLKNSILQWAIQGKLVPQDPNDEPAFFLLEKIRAEKERLVKEKKIKKDKNESIIFRGDDNSYYEKFLATGEVKCIDEEIPFEIPKGWEWTRIGNIFNHTSGKQQCSSNKSGGAPQKFITTSNLYWGHFVLDNVKVMNFTEEEIKSCSATKGDLLVCEGGAGYGRSAIWNEDYDICLQNHVHRLRPCINGICEYVYHFIYLLKESNNLASVGTAMPGLSANRLKGLLLPLPPIKEQQRIVEKLKAIMPIVEKYDKVQTELDELNITINTILKKSILQEAIQGKLVPQIEEDGTAQELLEQIRQEKQQLVKEGKLKKSALNDSTIFRGDDNKYYEQI
;
A
#
# COMPACT_ATOMS: atom_id res chain seq x y z
N MET A 1 16.54 0.25 -6.66
CA MET A 1 15.07 0.41 -6.74
C MET A 1 14.47 -0.51 -5.69
N ASN A 2 13.70 0.01 -4.75
CA ASN A 2 13.05 -0.83 -3.73
C ASN A 2 11.80 -1.54 -4.30
N GLY A 3 11.28 -2.54 -3.58
CA GLY A 3 10.14 -3.34 -4.05
C GLY A 3 8.86 -2.52 -4.24
N LYS A 4 8.65 -1.49 -3.42
CA LYS A 4 7.52 -0.56 -3.60
C LYS A 4 7.61 0.21 -4.92
N GLN A 5 8.77 0.72 -5.28
CA GLN A 5 8.99 1.41 -6.56
C GLN A 5 8.80 0.46 -7.73
N LEU A 6 9.31 -0.78 -7.62
CA LEU A 6 9.13 -1.81 -8.64
C LEU A 6 7.65 -2.15 -8.83
N LYS A 7 6.90 -2.37 -7.73
CA LYS A 7 5.47 -2.62 -7.76
C LYS A 7 4.70 -1.50 -8.48
N ASN A 8 4.98 -0.25 -8.11
CA ASN A 8 4.31 0.90 -8.72
C ASN A 8 4.63 1.01 -10.22
N SER A 9 5.89 0.75 -10.64
CA SER A 9 6.26 0.75 -12.05
C SER A 9 5.52 -0.32 -12.85
N ILE A 10 5.39 -1.53 -12.30
CA ILE A 10 4.64 -2.63 -12.95
C ILE A 10 3.16 -2.28 -13.08
N LEU A 11 2.55 -1.73 -12.03
CA LEU A 11 1.16 -1.29 -12.07
C LEU A 11 0.95 -0.15 -13.06
N GLN A 12 1.91 0.78 -13.14
CA GLN A 12 1.86 1.86 -14.14
C GLN A 12 1.95 1.32 -15.57
N TRP A 13 2.81 0.32 -15.83
CA TRP A 13 2.83 -0.36 -17.13
C TRP A 13 1.52 -1.06 -17.44
N ALA A 14 0.87 -1.65 -16.44
CA ALA A 14 -0.44 -2.30 -16.60
C ALA A 14 -1.51 -1.31 -17.09
N ILE A 15 -1.61 -0.12 -16.46
CA ILE A 15 -2.63 0.88 -16.83
C ILE A 15 -2.28 1.69 -18.08
N GLN A 16 -1.02 1.64 -18.54
CA GLN A 16 -0.56 2.25 -19.81
C GLN A 16 -0.59 1.27 -20.98
N GLY A 17 -1.05 0.02 -20.79
CA GLY A 17 -1.08 -1.01 -21.82
C GLY A 17 0.30 -1.53 -22.25
N LYS A 18 1.31 -1.43 -21.36
CA LYS A 18 2.71 -1.83 -21.64
C LYS A 18 3.09 -3.16 -20.97
N LEU A 19 2.24 -3.71 -20.10
CA LEU A 19 2.55 -4.92 -19.31
C LEU A 19 2.36 -6.21 -20.08
N VAL A 20 1.39 -6.25 -20.98
CA VAL A 20 1.07 -7.40 -21.83
C VAL A 20 1.00 -6.99 -23.28
N PRO A 21 1.27 -7.90 -24.23
CA PRO A 21 1.11 -7.60 -25.66
C PRO A 21 -0.37 -7.37 -25.99
N GLN A 22 -0.61 -6.42 -26.89
CA GLN A 22 -1.92 -6.12 -27.44
C GLN A 22 -2.29 -7.18 -28.48
N ASP A 23 -3.53 -7.70 -28.42
CA ASP A 23 -4.05 -8.62 -29.41
C ASP A 23 -5.03 -7.87 -30.33
N PRO A 24 -4.73 -7.75 -31.63
CA PRO A 24 -5.62 -7.06 -32.57
C PRO A 24 -6.97 -7.73 -32.77
N ASN A 25 -7.13 -8.99 -32.31
CA ASN A 25 -8.40 -9.73 -32.35
C ASN A 25 -9.26 -9.52 -31.09
N ASP A 26 -8.77 -8.78 -30.11
CA ASP A 26 -9.61 -8.44 -28.95
C ASP A 26 -10.69 -7.45 -29.37
N GLU A 27 -11.91 -7.69 -28.88
CA GLU A 27 -13.02 -6.75 -29.10
C GLU A 27 -12.69 -5.42 -28.41
N PRO A 28 -12.66 -4.28 -29.13
CA PRO A 28 -12.32 -2.98 -28.56
C PRO A 28 -13.19 -2.60 -27.36
N ALA A 29 -12.63 -1.85 -26.40
CA ALA A 29 -13.30 -1.42 -25.18
C ALA A 29 -14.56 -0.57 -25.45
N PHE A 30 -14.65 0.07 -26.60
CA PHE A 30 -15.85 0.76 -27.06
C PHE A 30 -17.10 -0.16 -26.99
N PHE A 31 -17.02 -1.38 -27.54
CA PHE A 31 -18.15 -2.34 -27.48
C PHE A 31 -18.47 -2.79 -26.05
N LEU A 32 -17.46 -2.91 -25.20
CA LEU A 32 -17.66 -3.18 -23.76
C LEU A 32 -18.46 -2.05 -23.10
N LEU A 33 -18.12 -0.79 -23.38
CA LEU A 33 -18.86 0.37 -22.86
C LEU A 33 -20.29 0.44 -23.38
N GLU A 34 -20.54 0.08 -24.62
CA GLU A 34 -21.90 0.00 -25.18
C GLU A 34 -22.73 -1.08 -24.49
N LYS A 35 -22.17 -2.27 -24.27
CA LYS A 35 -22.81 -3.36 -23.53
C LYS A 35 -23.14 -2.96 -22.10
N ILE A 36 -22.20 -2.28 -21.40
CA ILE A 36 -22.43 -1.78 -20.04
C ILE A 36 -23.57 -0.76 -20.02
N ARG A 37 -23.60 0.18 -20.97
CA ARG A 37 -24.64 1.19 -21.06
C ARG A 37 -26.02 0.56 -21.32
N ALA A 38 -26.10 -0.38 -22.26
CA ALA A 38 -27.34 -1.12 -22.54
C ALA A 38 -27.85 -1.88 -21.31
N GLU A 39 -26.96 -2.51 -20.55
CA GLU A 39 -27.31 -3.21 -19.32
C GLU A 39 -27.79 -2.24 -18.22
N LYS A 40 -27.12 -1.09 -18.04
CA LYS A 40 -27.57 -0.04 -17.12
C LYS A 40 -28.96 0.48 -17.47
N GLU A 41 -29.21 0.77 -18.75
CA GLU A 41 -30.53 1.21 -19.22
C GLU A 41 -31.60 0.17 -18.93
N ARG A 42 -31.30 -1.13 -19.14
CA ARG A 42 -32.19 -2.24 -18.80
C ARG A 42 -32.52 -2.25 -17.32
N LEU A 43 -31.48 -2.17 -16.45
CA LEU A 43 -31.65 -2.15 -14.99
C LEU A 43 -32.44 -0.94 -14.49
N VAL A 44 -32.28 0.24 -15.13
CA VAL A 44 -33.06 1.45 -14.84
C VAL A 44 -34.54 1.26 -15.24
N LYS A 45 -34.81 0.70 -16.42
CA LYS A 45 -36.17 0.37 -16.87
C LYS A 45 -36.88 -0.64 -15.94
N GLU A 46 -36.12 -1.62 -15.44
CA GLU A 46 -36.60 -2.61 -14.46
C GLU A 46 -36.69 -2.03 -13.03
N LYS A 47 -36.38 -0.75 -12.83
CA LYS A 47 -36.36 -0.06 -11.51
C LYS A 47 -35.41 -0.71 -10.49
N LYS A 48 -34.41 -1.45 -10.93
CA LYS A 48 -33.39 -2.09 -10.07
C LYS A 48 -32.29 -1.11 -9.66
N ILE A 49 -31.98 -0.14 -10.51
CA ILE A 49 -31.03 0.93 -10.22
C ILE A 49 -31.63 2.30 -10.57
N LYS A 50 -31.10 3.36 -9.94
CA LYS A 50 -31.47 4.74 -10.28
C LYS A 50 -30.61 5.22 -11.46
N LYS A 51 -31.20 6.03 -12.36
CA LYS A 51 -30.44 6.68 -13.43
C LYS A 51 -29.41 7.64 -12.81
N ASP A 52 -28.15 7.51 -13.22
CA ASP A 52 -27.09 8.43 -12.80
C ASP A 52 -27.15 9.71 -13.65
N LYS A 53 -27.24 10.88 -13.00
CA LYS A 53 -27.28 12.18 -13.68
C LYS A 53 -25.93 12.58 -14.24
N ASN A 54 -24.85 11.98 -13.75
CA ASN A 54 -23.46 12.27 -14.13
C ASN A 54 -22.95 11.27 -15.16
N GLU A 55 -23.80 10.46 -15.75
CA GLU A 55 -23.41 9.52 -16.80
C GLU A 55 -22.90 10.29 -18.02
N SER A 56 -21.72 9.92 -18.52
CA SER A 56 -21.02 10.64 -19.59
C SER A 56 -20.39 9.69 -20.59
N ILE A 57 -20.02 10.23 -21.74
CA ILE A 57 -19.23 9.57 -22.78
C ILE A 57 -18.00 10.40 -23.03
N ILE A 58 -16.82 9.77 -22.99
CA ILE A 58 -15.56 10.39 -23.38
C ILE A 58 -15.26 9.98 -24.81
N PHE A 59 -14.87 10.94 -25.65
CA PHE A 59 -14.54 10.71 -27.05
C PHE A 59 -13.42 11.64 -27.50
N ARG A 60 -12.76 11.28 -28.58
CA ARG A 60 -11.72 12.11 -29.22
C ARG A 60 -12.35 12.96 -30.31
N GLY A 61 -12.12 14.26 -30.27
CA GLY A 61 -12.58 15.22 -31.29
C GLY A 61 -11.70 15.22 -32.54
N ASP A 62 -12.15 15.94 -33.59
CA ASP A 62 -11.43 16.09 -34.85
C ASP A 62 -10.09 16.83 -34.70
N ASP A 63 -9.93 17.60 -33.62
CA ASP A 63 -8.71 18.29 -33.19
C ASP A 63 -7.76 17.41 -32.38
N ASN A 64 -8.06 16.13 -32.26
CA ASN A 64 -7.36 15.14 -31.43
C ASN A 64 -7.45 15.35 -29.92
N SER A 65 -8.19 16.35 -29.41
CA SER A 65 -8.42 16.56 -27.97
C SER A 65 -9.51 15.63 -27.44
N TYR A 66 -9.46 15.34 -26.13
CA TYR A 66 -10.48 14.52 -25.48
C TYR A 66 -11.62 15.39 -24.93
N TYR A 67 -12.83 14.95 -25.19
CA TYR A 67 -14.07 15.60 -24.74
C TYR A 67 -14.94 14.64 -23.95
N GLU A 68 -15.61 15.17 -22.92
CA GLU A 68 -16.62 14.45 -22.13
C GLU A 68 -17.99 15.07 -22.39
N LYS A 69 -18.95 14.24 -22.84
CA LYS A 69 -20.35 14.61 -23.06
C LYS A 69 -21.22 14.02 -21.97
N PHE A 70 -21.88 14.86 -21.19
CA PHE A 70 -22.85 14.44 -20.18
C PHE A 70 -24.18 14.08 -20.83
N LEU A 71 -24.68 12.84 -20.59
CA LEU A 71 -25.88 12.35 -21.27
C LEU A 71 -27.17 13.00 -20.77
N ALA A 72 -27.20 13.49 -19.53
CA ALA A 72 -28.38 14.12 -18.94
C ALA A 72 -28.60 15.55 -19.43
N THR A 73 -27.54 16.33 -19.65
CA THR A 73 -27.60 17.77 -20.01
C THR A 73 -27.24 18.01 -21.47
N GLY A 74 -26.54 17.08 -22.10
CA GLY A 74 -25.95 17.26 -23.43
C GLY A 74 -24.70 18.17 -23.43
N GLU A 75 -24.26 18.64 -22.28
CA GLU A 75 -23.08 19.48 -22.13
C GLU A 75 -21.81 18.72 -22.57
N VAL A 76 -20.93 19.40 -23.29
CA VAL A 76 -19.65 18.87 -23.73
C VAL A 76 -18.54 19.71 -23.14
N LYS A 77 -17.59 19.08 -22.46
CA LYS A 77 -16.43 19.70 -21.83
C LYS A 77 -15.14 19.11 -22.43
N CYS A 78 -14.18 19.95 -22.75
CA CYS A 78 -12.83 19.49 -23.06
C CYS A 78 -12.16 19.00 -21.75
N ILE A 79 -11.59 17.79 -21.76
CA ILE A 79 -10.91 17.14 -20.63
C ILE A 79 -9.46 16.78 -20.95
N ASP A 80 -8.89 17.37 -22.00
CA ASP A 80 -7.55 17.05 -22.48
C ASP A 80 -6.48 17.22 -21.39
N GLU A 81 -6.63 18.25 -20.55
CA GLU A 81 -5.75 18.48 -19.39
C GLU A 81 -5.89 17.42 -18.27
N GLU A 82 -7.00 16.66 -18.26
CA GLU A 82 -7.20 15.56 -17.30
C GLU A 82 -6.56 14.26 -17.77
N ILE A 83 -6.21 14.13 -19.07
CA ILE A 83 -5.65 12.93 -19.68
C ILE A 83 -4.16 12.81 -19.33
N PRO A 84 -3.75 11.80 -18.53
CA PRO A 84 -2.36 11.74 -18.05
C PRO A 84 -1.38 11.13 -19.06
N PHE A 85 -1.86 10.40 -20.07
CA PHE A 85 -1.06 9.72 -21.09
C PHE A 85 -1.94 9.23 -22.25
N GLU A 86 -1.32 8.94 -23.38
CA GLU A 86 -2.01 8.31 -24.53
C GLU A 86 -2.26 6.81 -24.26
N ILE A 87 -3.46 6.35 -24.58
CA ILE A 87 -3.87 4.95 -24.43
C ILE A 87 -3.65 4.17 -25.74
N PRO A 88 -3.45 2.83 -25.66
CA PRO A 88 -3.33 1.97 -26.84
C PRO A 88 -4.60 1.98 -27.70
N LYS A 89 -4.44 1.60 -28.97
CA LYS A 89 -5.58 1.41 -29.87
C LYS A 89 -6.51 0.32 -29.33
N GLY A 90 -7.81 0.59 -29.34
CA GLY A 90 -8.83 -0.32 -28.82
C GLY A 90 -9.14 -0.15 -27.34
N TRP A 91 -8.37 0.70 -26.62
CA TRP A 91 -8.72 1.15 -25.27
C TRP A 91 -9.62 2.39 -25.33
N GLU A 92 -10.35 2.63 -24.25
CA GLU A 92 -11.20 3.81 -24.11
C GLU A 92 -10.99 4.49 -22.76
N TRP A 93 -11.06 5.83 -22.73
CA TRP A 93 -11.17 6.55 -21.47
C TRP A 93 -12.62 6.53 -20.98
N THR A 94 -12.82 6.29 -19.69
CA THR A 94 -14.16 6.34 -19.08
C THR A 94 -14.07 6.78 -17.62
N ARG A 95 -15.23 7.08 -17.01
CA ARG A 95 -15.31 7.31 -15.55
C ARG A 95 -15.75 6.02 -14.84
N ILE A 96 -15.24 5.79 -13.61
CA ILE A 96 -15.65 4.62 -12.80
C ILE A 96 -17.18 4.56 -12.65
N GLY A 97 -17.84 5.70 -12.46
CA GLY A 97 -19.29 5.78 -12.38
C GLY A 97 -20.04 5.27 -13.62
N ASN A 98 -19.40 5.32 -14.80
CA ASN A 98 -20.01 4.84 -16.03
C ASN A 98 -20.07 3.31 -16.12
N ILE A 99 -19.12 2.59 -15.50
CA ILE A 99 -19.00 1.12 -15.63
C ILE A 99 -19.51 0.35 -14.42
N PHE A 100 -19.81 1.03 -13.33
CA PHE A 100 -20.35 0.42 -12.11
C PHE A 100 -21.70 0.99 -11.70
N ASN A 101 -22.49 0.18 -10.99
CA ASN A 101 -23.56 0.66 -10.15
C ASN A 101 -23.01 0.91 -8.75
N HIS A 102 -22.90 2.20 -8.38
CA HIS A 102 -22.38 2.63 -7.09
C HIS A 102 -23.50 2.78 -6.06
N THR A 103 -23.25 2.25 -4.85
CA THR A 103 -24.02 2.57 -3.64
C THR A 103 -23.10 2.68 -2.44
N SER A 104 -23.55 3.36 -1.38
CA SER A 104 -22.92 3.33 -0.06
C SER A 104 -23.78 2.53 0.91
N GLY A 105 -23.19 2.06 1.99
CA GLY A 105 -23.92 1.36 3.03
C GLY A 105 -24.78 2.28 3.90
N LYS A 106 -25.34 1.72 4.97
CA LYS A 106 -26.17 2.41 5.95
C LYS A 106 -25.32 3.15 6.99
N GLN A 107 -25.78 4.34 7.41
CA GLN A 107 -25.16 5.05 8.53
C GLN A 107 -25.28 4.23 9.82
N GLN A 108 -24.17 4.07 10.53
CA GLN A 108 -24.16 3.36 11.80
C GLN A 108 -24.99 4.10 12.84
N CYS A 109 -25.97 3.41 13.42
CA CYS A 109 -26.83 3.93 14.49
C CYS A 109 -26.68 3.04 15.72
N SER A 110 -26.28 3.63 16.85
CA SER A 110 -26.10 2.91 18.12
C SER A 110 -27.42 2.49 18.79
N SER A 111 -28.54 3.13 18.43
CA SER A 111 -29.83 2.97 19.11
C SER A 111 -30.76 1.93 18.49
N ASN A 112 -30.40 1.27 17.39
CA ASN A 112 -31.26 0.33 16.63
C ASN A 112 -32.71 0.81 16.36
N LYS A 113 -32.93 2.14 16.40
CA LYS A 113 -34.27 2.77 16.28
C LYS A 113 -34.90 2.65 14.89
N SER A 114 -34.16 2.19 13.88
CA SER A 114 -34.62 2.18 12.51
C SER A 114 -35.52 1.00 12.13
N GLY A 115 -35.87 0.12 13.10
CA GLY A 115 -36.61 -1.11 12.79
C GLY A 115 -35.75 -2.15 12.02
N GLY A 116 -36.38 -3.17 11.44
CA GLY A 116 -35.72 -4.22 10.67
C GLY A 116 -35.13 -5.34 11.55
N ALA A 117 -34.36 -6.23 10.91
CA ALA A 117 -33.71 -7.37 11.52
C ALA A 117 -32.21 -7.16 11.73
N PRO A 118 -31.60 -7.78 12.76
CA PRO A 118 -30.16 -7.72 12.97
C PRO A 118 -29.39 -8.38 11.84
N GLN A 119 -28.45 -7.65 11.24
CA GLN A 119 -27.57 -8.10 10.17
C GLN A 119 -26.11 -7.80 10.48
N LYS A 120 -25.22 -8.71 10.11
CA LYS A 120 -23.78 -8.45 10.09
C LYS A 120 -23.45 -7.41 9.01
N PHE A 121 -22.51 -6.52 9.28
CA PHE A 121 -22.13 -5.50 8.31
C PHE A 121 -20.64 -5.15 8.35
N ILE A 122 -20.08 -4.90 7.16
CA ILE A 122 -18.69 -4.47 6.96
C ILE A 122 -18.56 -2.99 7.28
N THR A 123 -17.51 -2.68 8.03
CA THR A 123 -17.04 -1.32 8.32
C THR A 123 -15.68 -1.07 7.65
N THR A 124 -15.20 0.15 7.68
CA THR A 124 -13.86 0.50 7.17
C THR A 124 -12.74 -0.25 7.89
N SER A 125 -12.95 -0.70 9.14
CA SER A 125 -11.98 -1.49 9.92
C SER A 125 -11.88 -2.95 9.48
N ASN A 126 -12.88 -3.45 8.75
CA ASN A 126 -12.88 -4.81 8.22
C ASN A 126 -12.25 -4.89 6.82
N LEU A 127 -12.12 -3.75 6.10
CA LEU A 127 -11.68 -3.68 4.71
C LEU A 127 -10.19 -3.32 4.61
N TYR A 128 -9.42 -4.23 4.04
CA TYR A 128 -8.00 -4.06 3.75
C TYR A 128 -7.73 -4.21 2.25
N TRP A 129 -6.47 -4.05 1.84
CA TRP A 129 -6.10 -4.26 0.45
C TRP A 129 -6.19 -5.74 0.06
N GLY A 130 -7.14 -6.04 -0.84
CA GLY A 130 -7.35 -7.37 -1.40
C GLY A 130 -8.01 -8.40 -0.48
N HIS A 131 -8.35 -8.07 0.78
CA HIS A 131 -8.97 -9.00 1.71
C HIS A 131 -9.83 -8.31 2.78
N PHE A 132 -10.61 -9.12 3.50
CA PHE A 132 -11.43 -8.69 4.63
C PHE A 132 -10.97 -9.39 5.92
N VAL A 133 -11.06 -8.66 7.03
CA VAL A 133 -10.91 -9.22 8.39
C VAL A 133 -12.30 -9.38 8.98
N LEU A 134 -12.76 -10.62 9.11
CA LEU A 134 -14.15 -10.95 9.47
C LEU A 134 -14.33 -11.38 10.93
N ASP A 135 -13.27 -11.41 11.73
CA ASP A 135 -13.32 -11.87 13.13
C ASP A 135 -14.18 -10.99 14.03
N ASN A 136 -14.26 -9.69 13.73
CA ASN A 136 -14.96 -8.67 14.54
C ASN A 136 -16.02 -7.92 13.73
N VAL A 137 -16.85 -8.65 12.99
CA VAL A 137 -17.94 -8.05 12.20
C VAL A 137 -19.05 -7.61 13.14
N LYS A 138 -19.43 -6.33 13.07
CA LYS A 138 -20.49 -5.73 13.88
C LYS A 138 -21.87 -6.13 13.38
N VAL A 139 -22.88 -5.96 14.25
CA VAL A 139 -24.28 -6.21 13.97
C VAL A 139 -25.08 -4.93 14.22
N MET A 140 -26.00 -4.60 13.31
CA MET A 140 -27.04 -3.58 13.51
C MET A 140 -28.30 -3.94 12.70
N ASN A 141 -29.41 -3.27 12.99
CA ASN A 141 -30.68 -3.55 12.31
C ASN A 141 -30.71 -2.93 10.92
N PHE A 142 -31.20 -3.72 9.96
CA PHE A 142 -31.49 -3.29 8.58
C PHE A 142 -32.92 -3.68 8.22
N THR A 143 -33.64 -2.79 7.53
CA THR A 143 -34.90 -3.12 6.90
C THR A 143 -34.66 -3.95 5.64
N GLU A 144 -35.68 -4.61 5.10
CA GLU A 144 -35.56 -5.38 3.84
C GLU A 144 -35.09 -4.50 2.67
N GLU A 145 -35.57 -3.25 2.59
CA GLU A 145 -35.14 -2.30 1.56
C GLU A 145 -33.67 -1.89 1.72
N GLU A 146 -33.23 -1.69 2.96
CA GLU A 146 -31.83 -1.39 3.27
C GLU A 146 -30.92 -2.60 2.97
N ILE A 147 -31.35 -3.82 3.27
CA ILE A 147 -30.61 -5.03 2.90
C ILE A 147 -30.43 -5.08 1.38
N LYS A 148 -31.51 -4.88 0.60
CA LYS A 148 -31.41 -4.88 -0.87
C LYS A 148 -30.49 -3.79 -1.42
N SER A 149 -30.48 -2.60 -0.82
CA SER A 149 -29.70 -1.46 -1.31
C SER A 149 -28.26 -1.40 -0.78
N CYS A 150 -28.03 -1.85 0.45
CA CYS A 150 -26.75 -1.68 1.16
C CYS A 150 -25.95 -2.99 1.31
N SER A 151 -26.33 -4.09 0.67
CA SER A 151 -25.56 -5.34 0.75
C SER A 151 -24.59 -5.49 -0.41
N ALA A 152 -23.41 -6.06 -0.08
CA ALA A 152 -22.50 -6.60 -1.06
C ALA A 152 -22.84 -8.07 -1.36
N THR A 153 -22.71 -8.44 -2.63
CA THR A 153 -22.82 -9.80 -3.15
C THR A 153 -21.49 -10.22 -3.78
N LYS A 154 -21.30 -11.50 -4.01
CA LYS A 154 -20.09 -12.02 -4.65
C LYS A 154 -19.78 -11.30 -5.96
N GLY A 155 -18.54 -10.82 -6.10
CA GLY A 155 -18.06 -10.07 -7.26
C GLY A 155 -18.15 -8.55 -7.13
N ASP A 156 -18.77 -8.01 -6.07
CA ASP A 156 -18.76 -6.56 -5.81
C ASP A 156 -17.39 -6.08 -5.36
N LEU A 157 -16.90 -4.96 -5.90
CA LEU A 157 -15.69 -4.28 -5.42
C LEU A 157 -16.09 -3.28 -4.33
N LEU A 158 -15.56 -3.48 -3.11
CA LEU A 158 -15.77 -2.59 -1.98
C LEU A 158 -14.59 -1.64 -1.83
N VAL A 159 -14.88 -0.36 -1.55
CA VAL A 159 -13.87 0.70 -1.44
C VAL A 159 -14.12 1.53 -0.18
N CYS A 160 -13.07 1.75 0.62
CA CYS A 160 -13.13 2.56 1.83
C CYS A 160 -13.17 4.05 1.49
N GLU A 161 -14.19 4.77 2.02
CA GLU A 161 -14.38 6.20 1.76
C GLU A 161 -13.38 7.08 2.52
N GLY A 162 -13.11 6.79 3.79
CA GLY A 162 -12.44 7.75 4.65
C GLY A 162 -11.50 7.16 5.69
N GLY A 163 -10.88 8.05 6.46
CA GLY A 163 -9.90 7.74 7.50
C GLY A 163 -8.53 7.35 6.94
N ALA A 164 -7.65 6.81 7.77
CA ALA A 164 -6.31 6.37 7.37
C ALA A 164 -6.33 5.30 6.26
N GLY A 165 -7.44 4.59 6.13
CA GLY A 165 -7.63 3.51 5.15
C GLY A 165 -8.35 3.92 3.88
N TYR A 166 -8.59 5.21 3.61
CA TYR A 166 -9.31 5.63 2.41
C TYR A 166 -8.67 5.07 1.14
N GLY A 167 -9.50 4.61 0.21
CA GLY A 167 -9.09 3.93 -1.01
C GLY A 167 -8.81 2.44 -0.85
N ARG A 168 -8.63 1.90 0.37
CA ARG A 168 -8.52 0.45 0.55
C ARG A 168 -9.69 -0.23 -0.11
N SER A 169 -9.41 -1.29 -0.86
CA SER A 169 -10.44 -1.98 -1.65
C SER A 169 -10.18 -3.47 -1.69
N ALA A 170 -11.25 -4.23 -1.78
CA ALA A 170 -11.23 -5.67 -1.98
C ALA A 170 -12.52 -6.13 -2.66
N ILE A 171 -12.45 -7.25 -3.38
CA ILE A 171 -13.60 -7.86 -4.02
C ILE A 171 -14.25 -8.82 -3.03
N TRP A 172 -15.56 -8.70 -2.85
CA TRP A 172 -16.33 -9.64 -2.02
C TRP A 172 -16.46 -10.99 -2.72
N ASN A 173 -15.78 -12.01 -2.20
CA ASN A 173 -15.72 -13.34 -2.81
C ASN A 173 -16.46 -14.42 -2.00
N GLU A 174 -17.06 -14.04 -0.87
CA GLU A 174 -17.83 -14.99 -0.04
C GLU A 174 -19.16 -15.39 -0.75
N ASP A 175 -19.64 -16.59 -0.45
CA ASP A 175 -20.86 -17.14 -1.03
C ASP A 175 -22.14 -16.67 -0.31
N TYR A 176 -22.05 -15.62 0.50
CA TYR A 176 -23.17 -14.98 1.18
C TYR A 176 -23.12 -13.46 1.05
N ASP A 177 -24.30 -12.84 1.14
CA ASP A 177 -24.40 -11.38 1.13
C ASP A 177 -24.11 -10.79 2.51
N ILE A 178 -23.53 -9.59 2.54
CA ILE A 178 -23.24 -8.87 3.77
C ILE A 178 -23.60 -7.40 3.64
N CYS A 179 -24.19 -6.82 4.70
CA CYS A 179 -24.51 -5.40 4.73
C CYS A 179 -23.26 -4.53 4.88
N LEU A 180 -23.38 -3.26 4.54
CA LEU A 180 -22.28 -2.31 4.51
C LEU A 180 -22.59 -1.07 5.36
N GLN A 181 -21.54 -0.51 6.00
CA GLN A 181 -21.56 0.82 6.62
C GLN A 181 -21.49 1.92 5.54
N ASN A 182 -22.03 3.10 5.83
CA ASN A 182 -22.04 4.25 4.93
C ASN A 182 -20.68 4.71 4.40
N HIS A 183 -19.60 4.46 5.14
CA HIS A 183 -18.20 4.77 4.72
C HIS A 183 -17.54 3.65 3.91
N VAL A 184 -18.32 2.68 3.45
CA VAL A 184 -17.90 1.64 2.52
C VAL A 184 -18.71 1.79 1.25
N HIS A 185 -18.04 2.15 0.16
CA HIS A 185 -18.61 2.18 -1.18
C HIS A 185 -18.69 0.78 -1.75
N ARG A 186 -19.78 0.46 -2.43
CA ARG A 186 -19.93 -0.72 -3.25
C ARG A 186 -19.96 -0.32 -4.72
N LEU A 187 -19.06 -0.91 -5.49
CA LEU A 187 -19.02 -0.84 -6.95
C LEU A 187 -19.46 -2.21 -7.48
N ARG A 188 -20.72 -2.30 -7.88
CA ARG A 188 -21.28 -3.51 -8.51
C ARG A 188 -21.05 -3.45 -10.01
N PRO A 189 -20.32 -4.41 -10.62
CA PRO A 189 -20.05 -4.38 -12.05
C PRO A 189 -21.33 -4.67 -12.84
N CYS A 190 -21.52 -3.95 -13.93
CA CYS A 190 -22.60 -4.26 -14.88
C CYS A 190 -22.27 -5.47 -15.76
N ILE A 191 -20.97 -5.73 -15.94
CA ILE A 191 -20.43 -6.90 -16.64
C ILE A 191 -19.32 -7.49 -15.78
N ASN A 192 -19.31 -8.80 -15.60
CA ASN A 192 -18.31 -9.50 -14.77
C ASN A 192 -16.89 -9.38 -15.36
N GLY A 193 -15.87 -9.45 -14.49
CA GLY A 193 -14.47 -9.50 -14.88
C GLY A 193 -13.74 -8.14 -14.85
N ILE A 194 -14.44 -7.03 -14.57
CA ILE A 194 -13.85 -5.68 -14.54
C ILE A 194 -13.23 -5.35 -13.16
N CYS A 195 -13.77 -5.91 -12.07
CA CYS A 195 -13.42 -5.50 -10.70
C CYS A 195 -11.94 -5.67 -10.35
N GLU A 196 -11.29 -6.74 -10.81
CA GLU A 196 -9.90 -7.02 -10.50
C GLU A 196 -8.97 -5.98 -11.15
N TYR A 197 -9.23 -5.60 -12.41
CA TYR A 197 -8.46 -4.54 -13.07
C TYR A 197 -8.64 -3.20 -12.36
N VAL A 198 -9.88 -2.83 -12.04
CA VAL A 198 -10.18 -1.57 -11.34
C VAL A 198 -9.61 -1.56 -9.91
N TYR A 199 -9.57 -2.69 -9.23
CA TYR A 199 -8.88 -2.83 -7.94
C TYR A 199 -7.41 -2.41 -8.06
N HIS A 200 -6.67 -2.93 -9.03
CA HIS A 200 -5.26 -2.58 -9.26
C HIS A 200 -5.08 -1.11 -9.65
N PHE A 201 -6.01 -0.56 -10.40
CA PHE A 201 -6.03 0.86 -10.75
C PHE A 201 -6.20 1.76 -9.51
N ILE A 202 -7.19 1.49 -8.65
CA ILE A 202 -7.40 2.24 -7.41
C ILE A 202 -6.17 2.11 -6.50
N TYR A 203 -5.59 0.92 -6.40
CA TYR A 203 -4.38 0.69 -5.63
C TYR A 203 -3.23 1.59 -6.11
N LEU A 204 -2.97 1.65 -7.43
CA LEU A 204 -1.93 2.50 -7.99
C LEU A 204 -2.19 3.98 -7.71
N LEU A 205 -3.42 4.45 -7.92
CA LEU A 205 -3.78 5.85 -7.63
C LEU A 205 -3.51 6.22 -6.16
N LYS A 206 -3.76 5.29 -5.25
CA LYS A 206 -3.48 5.48 -3.82
C LYS A 206 -1.98 5.58 -3.55
N GLU A 207 -1.20 4.64 -4.08
CA GLU A 207 0.25 4.57 -3.87
C GLU A 207 1.00 5.75 -4.52
N SER A 208 0.48 6.28 -5.62
CA SER A 208 1.02 7.47 -6.30
C SER A 208 0.51 8.80 -5.76
N ASN A 209 -0.26 8.80 -4.67
CA ASN A 209 -0.92 9.97 -4.07
C ASN A 209 -1.90 10.72 -5.00
N ASN A 210 -2.35 10.10 -6.09
CA ASN A 210 -3.30 10.68 -7.03
C ASN A 210 -4.77 10.47 -6.62
N LEU A 211 -5.01 9.73 -5.53
CA LEU A 211 -6.35 9.49 -5.00
C LEU A 211 -6.82 10.56 -4.01
N ALA A 212 -5.89 11.28 -3.34
CA ALA A 212 -6.22 12.28 -2.34
C ALA A 212 -6.61 13.63 -2.97
N SER A 213 -7.60 14.37 -2.40
CA SER A 213 -7.84 15.75 -2.80
C SER A 213 -6.80 16.67 -2.20
N VAL A 214 -6.27 17.55 -3.03
CA VAL A 214 -5.36 18.61 -2.59
C VAL A 214 -6.15 19.59 -1.72
N GLY A 215 -5.64 19.90 -0.51
CA GLY A 215 -6.18 20.96 0.33
C GLY A 215 -7.27 20.57 1.35
N THR A 216 -7.57 19.31 1.56
CA THR A 216 -8.51 18.86 2.62
C THR A 216 -7.78 18.38 3.88
N ALA A 217 -8.19 18.88 5.04
CA ALA A 217 -7.63 18.49 6.34
C ALA A 217 -7.80 16.99 6.65
N MET A 218 -8.80 16.32 6.04
CA MET A 218 -9.01 14.88 6.14
C MET A 218 -9.07 14.27 4.74
N PRO A 219 -8.13 13.41 4.38
CA PRO A 219 -8.16 12.72 3.08
C PRO A 219 -9.33 11.74 3.05
N GLY A 220 -10.10 11.79 1.96
CA GLY A 220 -11.26 10.93 1.75
C GLY A 220 -11.58 10.77 0.27
N LEU A 221 -12.27 9.69 -0.05
CA LEU A 221 -12.73 9.36 -1.38
C LEU A 221 -14.26 9.37 -1.40
N SER A 222 -14.84 10.55 -1.50
CA SER A 222 -16.31 10.69 -1.58
C SER A 222 -16.90 9.94 -2.79
N ALA A 223 -18.20 9.62 -2.73
CA ALA A 223 -18.90 8.92 -3.80
C ALA A 223 -18.74 9.59 -5.18
N ASN A 224 -18.88 10.93 -5.23
CA ASN A 224 -18.73 11.67 -6.49
C ASN A 224 -17.30 11.61 -7.02
N ARG A 225 -16.33 11.66 -6.12
CA ARG A 225 -14.94 11.58 -6.49
C ARG A 225 -14.57 10.18 -6.99
N LEU A 226 -14.99 9.12 -6.28
CA LEU A 226 -14.79 7.74 -6.72
C LEU A 226 -15.40 7.51 -8.10
N LYS A 227 -16.65 7.93 -8.30
CA LYS A 227 -17.33 7.82 -9.60
C LYS A 227 -16.67 8.64 -10.70
N GLY A 228 -16.11 9.79 -10.37
CA GLY A 228 -15.44 10.70 -11.30
C GLY A 228 -14.01 10.31 -11.66
N LEU A 229 -13.41 9.27 -11.05
CA LEU A 229 -12.06 8.85 -11.42
C LEU A 229 -11.98 8.46 -12.89
N LEU A 230 -11.04 9.06 -13.60
CA LEU A 230 -10.77 8.81 -15.00
C LEU A 230 -9.98 7.50 -15.13
N LEU A 231 -10.54 6.53 -15.83
CA LEU A 231 -10.03 5.16 -15.96
C LEU A 231 -9.67 4.86 -17.42
N PRO A 232 -8.44 4.42 -17.71
CA PRO A 232 -8.13 3.82 -19.01
C PRO A 232 -8.68 2.37 -19.01
N LEU A 233 -9.63 2.09 -19.89
CA LEU A 233 -10.33 0.81 -19.95
C LEU A 233 -9.82 -0.03 -21.13
N PRO A 234 -9.12 -1.15 -20.87
CA PRO A 234 -8.73 -2.12 -21.90
C PRO A 234 -9.92 -2.94 -22.43
N PRO A 235 -9.76 -3.60 -23.59
CA PRO A 235 -10.59 -4.74 -23.95
C PRO A 235 -10.70 -5.76 -22.81
N ILE A 236 -11.87 -6.39 -22.65
CA ILE A 236 -12.11 -7.28 -21.49
C ILE A 236 -11.13 -8.47 -21.40
N LYS A 237 -10.72 -9.03 -22.54
CA LYS A 237 -9.72 -10.09 -22.58
C LYS A 237 -8.32 -9.59 -22.18
N GLU A 238 -7.98 -8.37 -22.57
CA GLU A 238 -6.72 -7.75 -22.17
C GLU A 238 -6.70 -7.43 -20.66
N GLN A 239 -7.83 -6.97 -20.08
CA GLN A 239 -7.95 -6.83 -18.62
C GLN A 239 -7.63 -8.15 -17.92
N GLN A 240 -8.14 -9.29 -18.42
CA GLN A 240 -7.86 -10.62 -17.85
C GLN A 240 -6.36 -10.95 -17.94
N ARG A 241 -5.72 -10.76 -19.11
CA ARG A 241 -4.28 -10.99 -19.27
C ARG A 241 -3.44 -10.11 -18.34
N ILE A 242 -3.82 -8.83 -18.18
CA ILE A 242 -3.16 -7.90 -17.25
C ILE A 242 -3.26 -8.42 -15.82
N VAL A 243 -4.46 -8.81 -15.38
CA VAL A 243 -4.71 -9.32 -14.03
C VAL A 243 -3.94 -10.62 -13.76
N GLU A 244 -3.98 -11.57 -14.70
CA GLU A 244 -3.21 -12.82 -14.60
C GLU A 244 -1.70 -12.56 -14.49
N LYS A 245 -1.18 -11.63 -15.31
CA LYS A 245 0.23 -11.24 -15.25
C LYS A 245 0.59 -10.59 -13.93
N LEU A 246 -0.27 -9.71 -13.40
CA LEU A 246 -0.09 -9.11 -12.08
C LEU A 246 -0.12 -10.16 -10.98
N LYS A 247 -1.08 -11.09 -10.98
CA LYS A 247 -1.15 -12.21 -10.02
C LYS A 247 0.13 -13.06 -10.02
N ALA A 248 0.73 -13.28 -11.19
CA ALA A 248 1.97 -14.03 -11.31
C ALA A 248 3.22 -13.27 -10.82
N ILE A 249 3.27 -11.95 -11.05
CA ILE A 249 4.46 -11.13 -10.76
C ILE A 249 4.46 -10.61 -9.32
N MET A 250 3.32 -10.24 -8.74
CA MET A 250 3.27 -9.60 -7.41
C MET A 250 3.94 -10.40 -6.30
N PRO A 251 3.79 -11.73 -6.18
CA PRO A 251 4.51 -12.51 -5.18
C PRO A 251 6.03 -12.46 -5.34
N ILE A 252 6.52 -12.34 -6.58
CA ILE A 252 7.96 -12.23 -6.88
C ILE A 252 8.48 -10.86 -6.41
N VAL A 253 7.71 -9.80 -6.65
CA VAL A 253 8.02 -8.44 -6.20
C VAL A 253 8.05 -8.35 -4.67
N GLU A 254 7.10 -8.98 -3.99
CA GLU A 254 7.07 -9.04 -2.52
C GLU A 254 8.28 -9.77 -1.94
N LYS A 255 8.66 -10.91 -2.56
CA LYS A 255 9.89 -11.62 -2.18
C LYS A 255 11.14 -10.78 -2.41
N TYR A 256 11.21 -10.09 -3.55
CA TYR A 256 12.30 -9.16 -3.85
C TYR A 256 12.40 -8.05 -2.81
N ASP A 257 11.28 -7.41 -2.45
CA ASP A 257 11.24 -6.34 -1.46
C ASP A 257 11.77 -6.79 -0.09
N LYS A 258 11.35 -7.98 0.35
CA LYS A 258 11.82 -8.59 1.61
C LYS A 258 13.33 -8.81 1.59
N VAL A 259 13.86 -9.46 0.55
CA VAL A 259 15.29 -9.76 0.43
C VAL A 259 16.12 -8.47 0.31
N GLN A 260 15.62 -7.48 -0.44
CA GLN A 260 16.27 -6.18 -0.57
C GLN A 260 16.33 -5.45 0.78
N THR A 261 15.26 -5.48 1.56
CA THR A 261 15.23 -4.87 2.90
C THR A 261 16.24 -5.54 3.84
N GLU A 262 16.28 -6.88 3.86
CA GLU A 262 17.25 -7.64 4.66
C GLU A 262 18.71 -7.32 4.26
N LEU A 263 18.97 -7.16 2.95
CA LEU A 263 20.28 -6.78 2.43
C LEU A 263 20.67 -5.36 2.86
N ASP A 264 19.73 -4.41 2.79
CA ASP A 264 19.98 -3.01 3.18
C ASP A 264 20.27 -2.93 4.69
N GLU A 265 19.54 -3.64 5.53
CA GLU A 265 19.79 -3.75 6.97
C GLU A 265 21.19 -4.34 7.26
N LEU A 266 21.55 -5.41 6.55
CA LEU A 266 22.87 -6.02 6.68
C LEU A 266 23.98 -5.03 6.30
N ASN A 267 23.83 -4.30 5.19
CA ASN A 267 24.80 -3.30 4.74
C ASN A 267 24.97 -2.15 5.74
N ILE A 268 23.91 -1.74 6.44
CA ILE A 268 23.97 -0.71 7.49
C ILE A 268 24.73 -1.24 8.72
N THR A 269 24.50 -2.49 9.10
CA THR A 269 25.03 -3.06 10.35
C THR A 269 26.45 -3.62 10.21
N ILE A 270 26.85 -4.05 9.00
CA ILE A 270 28.13 -4.74 8.76
C ILE A 270 29.35 -3.93 9.26
N ASN A 271 29.39 -2.64 8.97
CA ASN A 271 30.47 -1.77 9.40
C ASN A 271 30.58 -1.66 10.93
N THR A 272 29.43 -1.65 11.62
CA THR A 272 29.39 -1.58 13.09
C THR A 272 29.83 -2.90 13.71
N ILE A 273 29.37 -4.02 13.16
CA ILE A 273 29.74 -5.38 13.60
C ILE A 273 31.24 -5.61 13.37
N LEU A 274 31.74 -5.26 12.18
CA LEU A 274 33.15 -5.40 11.84
C LEU A 274 34.05 -4.59 12.75
N LYS A 275 33.70 -3.31 13.02
CA LYS A 275 34.48 -2.47 13.99
C LYS A 275 34.52 -3.10 15.38
N LYS A 276 33.36 -3.60 15.88
CA LYS A 276 33.30 -4.27 17.18
C LYS A 276 34.18 -5.53 17.22
N SER A 277 34.12 -6.35 16.17
CA SER A 277 34.93 -7.56 16.05
C SER A 277 36.43 -7.24 16.03
N ILE A 278 36.85 -6.26 15.21
CA ILE A 278 38.25 -5.83 15.15
C ILE A 278 38.73 -5.31 16.50
N LEU A 279 37.93 -4.50 17.20
CA LEU A 279 38.27 -4.01 18.53
C LEU A 279 38.37 -5.16 19.54
N GLN A 280 37.49 -6.12 19.47
CA GLN A 280 37.55 -7.31 20.34
C GLN A 280 38.81 -8.15 20.11
N GLU A 281 39.18 -8.41 18.86
CA GLU A 281 40.44 -9.08 18.50
C GLU A 281 41.65 -8.30 18.95
N ALA A 282 41.64 -6.95 18.84
CA ALA A 282 42.69 -6.10 19.33
C ALA A 282 42.85 -6.18 20.86
N ILE A 283 41.75 -6.09 21.62
CA ILE A 283 41.76 -6.19 23.09
C ILE A 283 42.22 -7.59 23.55
N GLN A 284 41.94 -8.63 22.80
CA GLN A 284 42.37 -10.00 23.09
C GLN A 284 43.83 -10.28 22.68
N GLY A 285 44.51 -9.31 22.08
CA GLY A 285 45.87 -9.48 21.59
C GLY A 285 46.02 -10.41 20.39
N LYS A 286 44.91 -10.60 19.62
CA LYS A 286 44.89 -11.49 18.46
C LYS A 286 45.01 -10.76 17.11
N LEU A 287 44.85 -9.42 17.12
CA LEU A 287 44.86 -8.63 15.90
C LEU A 287 46.25 -8.51 15.25
N VAL A 288 47.26 -8.45 16.08
CA VAL A 288 48.67 -8.38 15.65
C VAL A 288 49.49 -9.49 16.34
N PRO A 289 50.50 -10.05 15.69
CA PRO A 289 51.40 -10.98 16.35
C PRO A 289 52.10 -10.30 17.53
N GLN A 290 52.24 -11.02 18.63
CA GLN A 290 53.03 -10.57 19.75
C GLN A 290 54.52 -10.74 19.42
N ILE A 291 55.32 -9.68 19.63
CA ILE A 291 56.73 -9.65 19.35
C ILE A 291 57.45 -9.55 20.69
N GLU A 292 58.44 -10.43 20.95
CA GLU A 292 59.22 -10.46 22.23
C GLU A 292 59.97 -9.15 22.48
N GLU A 293 60.36 -8.45 21.42
CA GLU A 293 61.12 -7.18 21.46
C GLU A 293 60.26 -6.01 21.97
N ASP A 294 58.93 -6.12 21.97
CA ASP A 294 58.02 -5.07 22.47
C ASP A 294 57.99 -4.99 24.01
N GLY A 295 58.64 -5.91 24.70
CA GLY A 295 58.61 -5.99 26.15
C GLY A 295 57.31 -6.53 26.73
N THR A 296 57.19 -6.54 28.03
CA THR A 296 56.04 -7.06 28.75
C THR A 296 55.15 -5.96 29.31
N ALA A 297 53.86 -6.22 29.47
CA ALA A 297 52.93 -5.31 30.13
C ALA A 297 53.36 -4.99 31.60
N GLN A 298 54.03 -5.94 32.26
CA GLN A 298 54.58 -5.75 33.60
C GLN A 298 55.69 -4.71 33.62
N GLU A 299 56.61 -4.76 32.68
CA GLU A 299 57.69 -3.76 32.52
C GLU A 299 57.12 -2.36 32.25
N LEU A 300 56.12 -2.28 31.40
CA LEU A 300 55.44 -1.01 31.11
C LEU A 300 54.73 -0.44 32.37
N LEU A 301 54.05 -1.28 33.12
CA LEU A 301 53.38 -0.87 34.37
C LEU A 301 54.41 -0.37 35.41
N GLU A 302 55.56 -1.02 35.50
CA GLU A 302 56.61 -0.59 36.41
C GLU A 302 57.22 0.77 35.99
N GLN A 303 57.46 0.98 34.70
CA GLN A 303 57.88 2.27 34.16
C GLN A 303 56.87 3.38 34.48
N ILE A 304 55.57 3.12 34.29
CA ILE A 304 54.49 4.05 34.61
C ILE A 304 54.51 4.39 36.11
N ARG A 305 54.71 3.41 36.99
CA ARG A 305 54.82 3.66 38.45
C ARG A 305 56.02 4.55 38.79
N GLN A 306 57.19 4.31 38.21
CA GLN A 306 58.35 5.10 38.40
C GLN A 306 58.14 6.53 37.92
N GLU A 307 57.53 6.72 36.77
CA GLU A 307 57.24 8.04 36.23
C GLU A 307 56.25 8.82 37.11
N LYS A 308 55.16 8.15 37.57
CA LYS A 308 54.20 8.72 38.52
C LYS A 308 54.92 9.19 39.81
N GLN A 309 55.82 8.37 40.38
CA GLN A 309 56.59 8.72 41.59
C GLN A 309 57.48 9.95 41.39
N GLN A 310 58.09 10.04 40.20
CA GLN A 310 58.92 11.21 39.84
C GLN A 310 58.08 12.46 39.71
N LEU A 311 56.91 12.38 39.02
CA LEU A 311 56.00 13.51 38.84
C LEU A 311 55.41 14.01 40.19
N VAL A 312 55.18 13.11 41.14
CA VAL A 312 54.78 13.49 42.51
C VAL A 312 55.92 14.19 43.25
N LYS A 313 57.16 13.70 43.11
CA LYS A 313 58.36 14.38 43.71
C LYS A 313 58.57 15.76 43.15
N GLU A 314 58.30 15.96 41.87
CA GLU A 314 58.38 17.25 41.18
C GLU A 314 57.17 18.17 41.47
N GLY A 315 56.20 17.74 42.27
CA GLY A 315 55.03 18.54 42.62
C GLY A 315 54.01 18.68 41.47
N LYS A 316 54.19 17.93 40.37
CA LYS A 316 53.31 17.96 39.19
C LYS A 316 52.07 17.04 39.35
N LEU A 317 52.14 16.05 40.24
CA LEU A 317 51.06 15.15 40.57
C LEU A 317 50.80 15.12 42.08
N LYS A 318 49.53 14.94 42.49
CA LYS A 318 49.14 14.79 43.90
C LYS A 318 49.57 13.41 44.42
N LYS A 319 49.94 13.31 45.71
CA LYS A 319 50.25 12.00 46.35
C LYS A 319 49.19 10.95 46.22
N SER A 320 47.91 11.34 46.11
CA SER A 320 46.79 10.43 45.89
C SER A 320 46.84 9.69 44.55
N ALA A 321 47.64 10.13 43.59
CA ALA A 321 47.86 9.46 42.31
C ALA A 321 48.75 8.21 42.40
N LEU A 322 49.40 8.00 43.57
CA LEU A 322 50.20 6.80 43.85
C LEU A 322 49.40 5.66 44.51
N ASN A 323 48.11 5.86 44.77
CA ASN A 323 47.23 4.80 45.25
C ASN A 323 46.83 3.90 44.04
N ASP A 324 47.75 3.03 43.66
CA ASP A 324 47.55 2.06 42.59
C ASP A 324 47.11 0.72 43.17
N SER A 325 46.10 0.12 42.59
CA SER A 325 45.76 -1.27 42.85
C SER A 325 46.58 -2.20 41.94
N THR A 326 46.83 -3.39 42.40
CA THR A 326 47.51 -4.44 41.63
C THR A 326 46.56 -5.59 41.36
N ILE A 327 46.34 -5.90 40.09
CA ILE A 327 45.54 -7.06 39.70
C ILE A 327 46.48 -8.27 39.52
N PHE A 328 46.19 -9.36 40.20
CA PHE A 328 46.97 -10.58 40.08
C PHE A 328 46.01 -11.80 39.96
N ARG A 329 46.56 -12.88 39.43
CA ARG A 329 45.82 -14.14 39.29
C ARG A 329 46.15 -15.03 40.49
N GLY A 330 45.13 -15.46 41.23
CA GLY A 330 45.29 -16.39 42.39
C GLY A 330 45.46 -17.85 41.94
N ASP A 331 45.77 -18.70 42.89
CA ASP A 331 45.96 -20.14 42.64
C ASP A 331 44.69 -20.86 42.18
N ASP A 332 43.54 -20.25 42.41
CA ASP A 332 42.23 -20.73 41.93
C ASP A 332 41.91 -20.28 40.48
N ASN A 333 42.90 -19.68 39.79
CA ASN A 333 42.74 -19.14 38.44
C ASN A 333 41.81 -17.91 38.31
N LYS A 334 41.39 -17.30 39.45
CA LYS A 334 40.58 -16.08 39.44
C LYS A 334 41.48 -14.87 39.59
N TYR A 335 40.97 -13.72 39.12
CA TYR A 335 41.64 -12.44 39.28
C TYR A 335 41.24 -11.75 40.57
N TYR A 336 42.23 -11.22 41.26
CA TYR A 336 42.09 -10.47 42.50
C TYR A 336 42.70 -9.10 42.35
N GLU A 337 42.15 -8.12 43.07
CA GLU A 337 42.67 -6.77 43.18
C GLU A 337 43.17 -6.53 44.56
N GLN A 338 44.42 -6.13 44.70
CA GLN A 338 45.02 -5.65 45.93
C GLN A 338 45.20 -4.16 45.87
N ILE A 339 44.58 -3.43 46.82
CA ILE A 339 44.65 -1.97 46.91
C ILE A 339 45.74 -1.58 47.89
#